data_df25121bcb0b35600381240ca64e088f
#
_entry.id   df25121bcb0b35600381240ca64e088f
#
_cell.length_a   1.000
_cell.length_b   1.000
_cell.length_c   1.000
_cell.angle_alpha   90.00
_cell.angle_beta   90.00
_cell.angle_gamma   90.00
#
_symmetry.space_group_name_H-M   'P 1'
#
loop_
_entity.id
_entity.type
_entity.pdbx_description
1 polymer ?
#
loop_
_entity_poly.entity_id
_entity_poly.type
_entity_poly.pdbx_seq_one_letter_code
_entity_poly.pdbx_strand_id
1 'polypeptide(L)'
;MSVPESHRPDDSTSAELVADEPGSSWFGHPPFRLPRREVIEAPRELTHDPSAIRRLNRWCWEVARFALPAVPVLVGVAWFDVLSGLEGRLTAAEFRLVALPCVTFASAAVLVVACIAMKWALIGRVRPGTHALWSCWCSRWDFLYVAWGMWAAVPLSFLEGTLMLPGVLRRFGCRIGRRALLGAGFAHVVDPDMLRFGDGVTVQALMQAHTFEDRVLKIDHVHVRDGATIGANAVLLYGADIGERSTVAPHSVVMKRERLEPDTAYEGVPTQPVAG
;
A
#
# COMPACT_ATOMS: atom_id res chain seq x y z
N MET A 1 3.71 -39.24 40.74
CA MET A 1 3.89 -37.79 40.51
C MET A 1 3.11 -37.47 39.25
N SER A 2 1.84 -37.07 39.39
CA SER A 2 0.92 -36.80 38.28
C SER A 2 1.07 -35.35 37.88
N VAL A 3 1.33 -35.11 36.59
CA VAL A 3 1.37 -33.80 35.96
C VAL A 3 -0.08 -33.30 35.86
N PRO A 4 -0.42 -32.06 36.26
CA PRO A 4 -1.75 -31.54 36.09
C PRO A 4 -2.02 -31.23 34.58
N GLU A 5 -3.12 -31.77 34.07
CA GLU A 5 -3.69 -31.42 32.78
C GLU A 5 -3.98 -29.93 32.73
N SER A 6 -3.28 -29.21 31.85
CA SER A 6 -3.58 -27.83 31.52
C SER A 6 -4.93 -27.78 30.81
N HIS A 7 -5.89 -27.13 31.43
CA HIS A 7 -7.21 -26.81 30.89
C HIS A 7 -7.01 -26.02 29.58
N ARG A 8 -7.24 -26.65 28.43
CA ARG A 8 -7.43 -25.94 27.15
C ARG A 8 -8.79 -25.27 27.23
N PRO A 9 -8.91 -23.97 26.96
CA PRO A 9 -10.24 -23.38 26.78
C PRO A 9 -10.89 -24.05 25.58
N ASP A 10 -12.12 -24.43 25.74
CA ASP A 10 -12.94 -25.14 24.77
C ASP A 10 -13.16 -24.26 23.53
N ASP A 11 -12.54 -24.63 22.40
CA ASP A 11 -12.61 -23.92 21.12
C ASP A 11 -14.04 -23.88 20.53
N SER A 12 -14.96 -24.67 21.08
CA SER A 12 -16.35 -24.73 20.62
C SER A 12 -17.17 -23.48 20.96
N THR A 13 -16.83 -22.79 22.06
CA THR A 13 -17.58 -21.62 22.55
C THR A 13 -17.41 -20.38 21.65
N SER A 14 -16.28 -20.25 20.96
CA SER A 14 -16.00 -19.08 20.12
C SER A 14 -16.79 -19.08 18.80
N ALA A 15 -17.09 -20.25 18.24
CA ALA A 15 -17.84 -20.38 16.99
C ALA A 15 -19.34 -20.18 17.17
N GLU A 16 -19.91 -20.60 18.32
CA GLU A 16 -21.33 -20.41 18.63
C GLU A 16 -21.71 -18.95 18.94
N LEU A 17 -20.79 -18.19 19.56
CA LEU A 17 -21.03 -16.76 19.85
C LEU A 17 -21.14 -15.87 18.60
N VAL A 18 -20.57 -16.29 17.46
CA VAL A 18 -20.59 -15.53 16.19
C VAL A 18 -21.95 -15.64 15.48
N ALA A 19 -22.74 -16.67 15.76
CA ALA A 19 -23.98 -16.96 15.04
C ALA A 19 -25.23 -16.23 15.58
N ASP A 20 -25.19 -15.65 16.78
CA ASP A 20 -26.40 -15.27 17.52
C ASP A 20 -26.92 -13.84 17.31
N GLU A 21 -26.17 -12.94 16.62
CA GLU A 21 -26.65 -11.57 16.39
C GLU A 21 -26.69 -11.20 14.91
N PRO A 22 -27.85 -11.25 14.25
CA PRO A 22 -28.01 -10.77 12.87
C PRO A 22 -27.57 -9.29 12.75
N GLY A 23 -26.66 -9.01 11.79
CA GLY A 23 -26.16 -7.66 11.56
C GLY A 23 -24.91 -7.29 12.37
N SER A 24 -24.39 -8.18 13.21
CA SER A 24 -23.08 -7.99 13.84
C SER A 24 -21.94 -8.19 12.85
N SER A 25 -20.82 -7.47 13.06
CA SER A 25 -19.59 -7.61 12.28
C SER A 25 -18.46 -8.03 13.22
N TRP A 26 -17.71 -9.05 12.82
CA TRP A 26 -16.63 -9.64 13.62
C TRP A 26 -15.30 -9.60 12.84
N PHE A 27 -14.19 -9.53 13.57
CA PHE A 27 -12.85 -9.49 13.00
C PHE A 27 -11.83 -10.14 13.95
N GLY A 28 -10.72 -10.64 13.41
CA GLY A 28 -9.58 -11.14 14.19
C GLY A 28 -9.65 -12.63 14.56
N HIS A 29 -8.55 -13.10 15.18
CA HIS A 29 -8.44 -14.44 15.74
C HIS A 29 -7.71 -14.38 17.10
N PRO A 30 -8.39 -14.59 18.21
CA PRO A 30 -9.82 -14.89 18.34
C PRO A 30 -10.72 -13.75 17.82
N PRO A 31 -11.94 -14.08 17.33
CA PRO A 31 -12.83 -13.08 16.76
C PRO A 31 -13.30 -12.10 17.82
N PHE A 32 -13.26 -10.80 17.51
CA PHE A 32 -13.84 -9.76 18.34
C PHE A 32 -14.90 -8.99 17.55
N ARG A 33 -15.92 -8.49 18.23
CA ARG A 33 -16.99 -7.74 17.61
C ARG A 33 -16.52 -6.34 17.23
N LEU A 34 -16.72 -5.97 15.97
CA LEU A 34 -16.51 -4.60 15.52
C LEU A 34 -17.65 -3.70 16.04
N PRO A 35 -17.35 -2.64 16.80
CA PRO A 35 -18.38 -1.85 17.48
C PRO A 35 -19.29 -1.10 16.52
N ARG A 36 -18.83 -0.73 15.32
CA ARG A 36 -19.64 -0.12 14.26
C ARG A 36 -18.98 -0.32 12.90
N ARG A 37 -19.82 -0.68 11.91
CA ARG A 37 -19.47 -0.56 10.50
C ARG A 37 -19.84 0.85 10.04
N GLU A 38 -18.88 1.59 9.50
CA GLU A 38 -19.18 2.87 8.88
C GLU A 38 -19.85 2.64 7.53
N VAL A 39 -21.16 2.76 7.49
CA VAL A 39 -21.93 2.70 6.24
C VAL A 39 -21.99 4.09 5.65
N ILE A 40 -21.50 4.23 4.41
CA ILE A 40 -21.61 5.48 3.65
C ILE A 40 -22.74 5.31 2.63
N GLU A 41 -23.76 6.11 2.78
CA GLU A 41 -24.83 6.18 1.79
C GLU A 41 -24.30 6.87 0.54
N ALA A 42 -24.30 6.16 -0.56
CA ALA A 42 -23.95 6.69 -1.87
C ALA A 42 -25.08 6.41 -2.87
N PRO A 43 -25.33 7.31 -3.84
CA PRO A 43 -26.37 7.11 -4.82
C PRO A 43 -26.26 5.74 -5.51
N ARG A 44 -27.37 5.03 -5.67
CA ARG A 44 -27.38 3.70 -6.31
C ARG A 44 -26.81 3.72 -7.72
N GLU A 45 -26.98 4.82 -8.46
CA GLU A 45 -26.38 5.02 -9.79
C GLU A 45 -24.85 5.00 -9.79
N LEU A 46 -24.23 5.28 -8.65
CA LEU A 46 -22.78 5.27 -8.47
C LEU A 46 -22.25 3.98 -7.85
N THR A 47 -23.15 3.13 -7.33
CA THR A 47 -22.78 1.91 -6.62
C THR A 47 -23.33 0.65 -7.27
N HIS A 48 -24.66 0.52 -7.38
CA HIS A 48 -25.32 -0.73 -7.82
C HIS A 48 -25.93 -0.67 -9.21
N ASP A 49 -26.55 0.47 -9.58
CA ASP A 49 -27.36 0.62 -10.79
C ASP A 49 -26.74 1.69 -11.75
N PRO A 50 -25.52 1.43 -12.29
CA PRO A 50 -24.84 2.42 -13.11
C PRO A 50 -25.55 2.64 -14.45
N SER A 51 -25.60 3.89 -14.91
CA SER A 51 -26.06 4.24 -16.25
C SER A 51 -25.16 3.64 -17.33
N ALA A 52 -25.66 3.56 -18.56
CA ALA A 52 -24.90 3.01 -19.70
C ALA A 52 -23.58 3.78 -19.93
N ILE A 53 -23.59 5.12 -19.77
CA ILE A 53 -22.39 5.95 -19.94
C ILE A 53 -21.34 5.65 -18.86
N ARG A 54 -21.73 5.36 -17.63
CA ARG A 54 -20.80 4.97 -16.55
C ARG A 54 -20.18 3.62 -16.82
N ARG A 55 -20.97 2.65 -17.30
CA ARG A 55 -20.46 1.34 -17.74
C ARG A 55 -19.47 1.49 -18.89
N LEU A 56 -19.80 2.32 -19.89
CA LEU A 56 -18.91 2.60 -21.01
C LEU A 56 -17.59 3.24 -20.54
N ASN A 57 -17.65 4.27 -19.66
CA ASN A 57 -16.45 4.86 -19.07
C ASN A 57 -15.57 3.81 -18.37
N ARG A 58 -16.13 2.96 -17.55
CA ARG A 58 -15.41 1.90 -16.86
C ARG A 58 -14.78 0.92 -17.87
N TRP A 59 -15.54 0.51 -18.85
CA TRP A 59 -15.09 -0.36 -19.94
C TRP A 59 -13.91 0.21 -20.71
N CYS A 60 -13.96 1.51 -21.05
CA CYS A 60 -12.85 2.20 -21.72
C CYS A 60 -11.54 2.13 -20.88
N TRP A 61 -11.64 2.36 -19.58
CA TRP A 61 -10.47 2.26 -18.70
C TRP A 61 -9.96 0.82 -18.54
N GLU A 62 -10.85 -0.17 -18.47
CA GLU A 62 -10.48 -1.58 -18.39
C GLU A 62 -9.81 -2.06 -19.69
N VAL A 63 -10.33 -1.66 -20.85
CA VAL A 63 -9.68 -1.94 -22.15
C VAL A 63 -8.33 -1.25 -22.27
N ALA A 64 -8.23 0.00 -21.82
CA ALA A 64 -6.97 0.75 -21.85
C ALA A 64 -5.84 0.07 -21.03
N ARG A 65 -6.17 -0.77 -20.03
CA ARG A 65 -5.16 -1.56 -19.27
C ARG A 65 -4.35 -2.49 -20.17
N PHE A 66 -4.93 -3.00 -21.25
CA PHE A 66 -4.22 -3.88 -22.20
C PHE A 66 -3.11 -3.16 -22.95
N ALA A 67 -3.10 -1.83 -22.95
CA ALA A 67 -1.98 -1.04 -23.50
C ALA A 67 -0.82 -0.84 -22.51
N LEU A 68 -1.03 -1.04 -21.21
CA LEU A 68 -0.02 -0.83 -20.17
C LEU A 68 1.27 -1.64 -20.38
N PRO A 69 1.25 -2.92 -20.83
CA PRO A 69 2.44 -3.69 -21.10
C PRO A 69 3.32 -3.11 -22.20
N ALA A 70 2.77 -2.29 -23.11
CA ALA A 70 3.54 -1.71 -24.21
C ALA A 70 4.70 -0.83 -23.71
N VAL A 71 4.50 -0.10 -22.60
CA VAL A 71 5.56 0.79 -22.08
C VAL A 71 6.79 0.01 -21.59
N PRO A 72 6.70 -0.97 -20.68
CA PRO A 72 7.88 -1.75 -20.28
C PRO A 72 8.47 -2.56 -21.44
N VAL A 73 7.67 -3.02 -22.42
CA VAL A 73 8.19 -3.69 -23.62
C VAL A 73 9.02 -2.73 -24.44
N LEU A 74 8.52 -1.52 -24.74
CA LEU A 74 9.28 -0.50 -25.49
C LEU A 74 10.57 -0.09 -24.75
N VAL A 75 10.52 0.06 -23.44
CA VAL A 75 11.73 0.33 -22.62
C VAL A 75 12.71 -0.84 -22.72
N GLY A 76 12.21 -2.09 -22.69
CA GLY A 76 13.04 -3.29 -22.85
C GLY A 76 13.69 -3.39 -24.22
N VAL A 77 12.96 -3.06 -25.29
CA VAL A 77 13.52 -2.98 -26.65
C VAL A 77 14.61 -1.92 -26.71
N ALA A 78 14.35 -0.71 -26.22
CA ALA A 78 15.34 0.36 -26.18
C ALA A 78 16.58 0.00 -25.35
N TRP A 79 16.40 -0.67 -24.21
CA TRP A 79 17.48 -1.21 -23.40
C TRP A 79 18.36 -2.18 -24.19
N PHE A 80 17.74 -3.11 -24.92
CA PHE A 80 18.45 -4.08 -25.75
C PHE A 80 19.20 -3.41 -26.88
N ASP A 81 18.56 -2.48 -27.62
CA ASP A 81 19.16 -1.77 -28.73
C ASP A 81 20.39 -0.94 -28.32
N VAL A 82 20.28 -0.23 -27.17
CA VAL A 82 21.40 0.55 -26.62
C VAL A 82 22.56 -0.35 -26.24
N LEU A 83 22.31 -1.46 -25.55
CA LEU A 83 23.36 -2.39 -25.14
C LEU A 83 24.02 -3.08 -26.35
N SER A 84 23.24 -3.53 -27.32
CA SER A 84 23.76 -4.12 -28.55
C SER A 84 24.64 -3.13 -29.33
N GLY A 85 24.28 -1.85 -29.37
CA GLY A 85 25.07 -0.79 -29.97
C GLY A 85 26.37 -0.47 -29.23
N LEU A 86 26.47 -0.79 -27.92
CA LEU A 86 27.65 -0.56 -27.08
C LEU A 86 28.60 -1.76 -27.04
N GLU A 87 28.11 -2.99 -27.20
CA GLU A 87 28.86 -4.22 -27.03
C GLU A 87 30.13 -4.28 -27.92
N GLY A 88 30.04 -3.82 -29.19
CA GLY A 88 31.17 -3.79 -30.08
C GLY A 88 32.12 -2.58 -29.94
N ARG A 89 31.81 -1.64 -29.03
CA ARG A 89 32.52 -0.38 -28.82
C ARG A 89 33.30 -0.31 -27.51
N LEU A 90 32.98 -1.18 -26.56
CA LEU A 90 33.54 -1.20 -25.22
C LEU A 90 34.32 -2.50 -25.00
N THR A 91 35.29 -2.47 -24.09
CA THR A 91 35.88 -3.70 -23.58
C THR A 91 34.85 -4.51 -22.78
N ALA A 92 35.06 -5.81 -22.68
CA ALA A 92 34.15 -6.69 -21.92
C ALA A 92 33.98 -6.25 -20.46
N ALA A 93 35.03 -5.66 -19.86
CA ALA A 93 34.97 -5.13 -18.51
C ALA A 93 34.09 -3.85 -18.42
N GLU A 94 34.33 -2.88 -19.30
CA GLU A 94 33.53 -1.64 -19.38
C GLU A 94 32.07 -1.95 -19.67
N PHE A 95 31.79 -2.88 -20.57
CA PHE A 95 30.42 -3.29 -20.88
C PHE A 95 29.72 -3.87 -19.67
N ARG A 96 30.33 -4.87 -18.97
CA ARG A 96 29.70 -5.56 -17.87
C ARG A 96 29.62 -4.75 -16.58
N LEU A 97 30.65 -3.95 -16.28
CA LEU A 97 30.76 -3.23 -15.01
C LEU A 97 30.17 -1.82 -15.05
N VAL A 98 30.07 -1.22 -16.24
CA VAL A 98 29.60 0.17 -16.38
C VAL A 98 28.35 0.24 -17.28
N ALA A 99 28.43 -0.16 -18.54
CA ALA A 99 27.33 0.05 -19.48
C ALA A 99 26.07 -0.70 -19.08
N LEU A 100 26.18 -1.99 -18.79
CA LEU A 100 25.03 -2.83 -18.44
C LEU A 100 24.30 -2.32 -17.18
N PRO A 101 24.94 -2.07 -16.03
CA PRO A 101 24.24 -1.55 -14.86
C PRO A 101 23.70 -0.13 -15.06
N CYS A 102 24.43 0.77 -15.75
CA CYS A 102 23.97 2.13 -16.00
C CYS A 102 22.73 2.17 -16.90
N VAL A 103 22.72 1.42 -18.00
CA VAL A 103 21.59 1.36 -18.93
C VAL A 103 20.40 0.70 -18.25
N THR A 104 20.62 -0.35 -17.46
CA THR A 104 19.55 -1.01 -16.68
C THR A 104 18.94 -0.07 -15.65
N PHE A 105 19.76 0.66 -14.89
CA PHE A 105 19.29 1.66 -13.93
C PHE A 105 18.51 2.79 -14.62
N ALA A 106 19.01 3.30 -15.75
CA ALA A 106 18.34 4.34 -16.53
C ALA A 106 16.97 3.86 -17.04
N SER A 107 16.89 2.63 -17.54
CA SER A 107 15.63 2.03 -18.01
C SER A 107 14.61 1.87 -16.87
N ALA A 108 15.06 1.40 -15.70
CA ALA A 108 14.24 1.32 -14.50
C ALA A 108 13.74 2.71 -14.06
N ALA A 109 14.63 3.72 -14.08
CA ALA A 109 14.26 5.10 -13.75
C ALA A 109 13.22 5.67 -14.73
N VAL A 110 13.30 5.36 -16.02
CA VAL A 110 12.29 5.77 -17.03
C VAL A 110 10.91 5.22 -16.65
N LEU A 111 10.80 3.95 -16.28
CA LEU A 111 9.53 3.34 -15.88
C LEU A 111 8.95 4.01 -14.62
N VAL A 112 9.78 4.27 -13.61
CA VAL A 112 9.36 4.96 -12.39
C VAL A 112 8.90 6.39 -12.67
N VAL A 113 9.65 7.14 -13.49
CA VAL A 113 9.31 8.51 -13.89
C VAL A 113 8.01 8.54 -14.70
N ALA A 114 7.81 7.59 -15.62
CA ALA A 114 6.57 7.46 -16.38
C ALA A 114 5.37 7.19 -15.45
N CYS A 115 5.55 6.33 -14.44
CA CYS A 115 4.51 6.07 -13.43
C CYS A 115 4.20 7.31 -12.59
N ILE A 116 5.22 8.07 -12.15
CA ILE A 116 5.05 9.35 -11.43
C ILE A 116 4.26 10.34 -12.32
N ALA A 117 4.67 10.51 -13.56
CA ALA A 117 4.01 11.43 -14.50
C ALA A 117 2.55 11.02 -14.72
N MET A 118 2.27 9.74 -14.90
CA MET A 118 0.91 9.22 -15.04
C MET A 118 0.07 9.49 -13.77
N LYS A 119 0.62 9.24 -12.57
CA LYS A 119 -0.08 9.55 -11.30
C LYS A 119 -0.52 11.01 -11.26
N TRP A 120 0.39 11.93 -11.55
CA TRP A 120 0.09 13.35 -11.50
C TRP A 120 -0.86 13.82 -12.62
N ALA A 121 -0.80 13.20 -13.81
CA ALA A 121 -1.67 13.52 -14.92
C ALA A 121 -3.12 13.00 -14.71
N LEU A 122 -3.29 11.77 -14.18
CA LEU A 122 -4.61 11.14 -14.08
C LEU A 122 -5.38 11.53 -12.82
N ILE A 123 -4.69 11.63 -11.67
CA ILE A 123 -5.33 11.76 -10.37
C ILE A 123 -4.91 13.04 -9.66
N GLY A 124 -3.67 13.49 -9.89
CA GLY A 124 -3.10 14.62 -9.17
C GLY A 124 -2.86 14.30 -7.69
N ARG A 125 -3.12 15.29 -6.82
CA ARG A 125 -3.02 15.11 -5.36
C ARG A 125 -4.29 14.49 -4.82
N VAL A 126 -4.17 13.31 -4.24
CA VAL A 126 -5.26 12.64 -3.52
C VAL A 126 -5.51 13.33 -2.18
N ARG A 127 -6.77 13.39 -1.78
CA ARG A 127 -7.21 13.90 -0.47
C ARG A 127 -8.08 12.86 0.21
N PRO A 128 -8.14 12.85 1.56
CA PRO A 128 -9.10 12.01 2.28
C PRO A 128 -10.51 12.21 1.76
N GLY A 129 -11.23 11.12 1.61
CA GLY A 129 -12.59 11.15 1.10
C GLY A 129 -13.11 9.81 0.65
N THR A 130 -14.26 9.84 -0.01
CA THR A 130 -14.95 8.64 -0.48
C THR A 130 -15.26 8.76 -1.97
N HIS A 131 -15.07 7.66 -2.69
CA HIS A 131 -15.30 7.58 -4.12
C HIS A 131 -16.11 6.33 -4.46
N ALA A 132 -17.29 6.50 -5.03
CA ALA A 132 -18.10 5.36 -5.42
C ALA A 132 -17.49 4.62 -6.63
N LEU A 133 -17.74 3.32 -6.70
CA LEU A 133 -17.18 2.40 -7.71
C LEU A 133 -17.31 2.89 -9.16
N TRP A 134 -18.49 3.42 -9.51
CA TRP A 134 -18.80 3.87 -10.87
C TRP A 134 -18.45 5.35 -11.12
N SER A 135 -17.67 5.98 -10.24
CA SER A 135 -17.12 7.30 -10.51
C SER A 135 -15.96 7.24 -11.50
N CYS A 136 -15.81 8.29 -12.32
CA CYS A 136 -14.66 8.42 -13.22
C CYS A 136 -13.33 8.45 -12.45
N TRP A 137 -13.35 8.99 -11.22
CA TRP A 137 -12.18 9.05 -10.37
C TRP A 137 -11.71 7.63 -9.96
N CYS A 138 -12.64 6.78 -9.49
CA CYS A 138 -12.33 5.41 -9.09
C CYS A 138 -11.77 4.59 -10.27
N SER A 139 -12.29 4.77 -11.49
CA SER A 139 -11.76 4.10 -12.68
C SER A 139 -10.31 4.49 -13.00
N ARG A 140 -9.96 5.79 -12.85
CA ARG A 140 -8.58 6.29 -13.05
C ARG A 140 -7.64 5.82 -11.95
N TRP A 141 -8.11 5.79 -10.71
CA TRP A 141 -7.37 5.27 -9.57
C TRP A 141 -7.01 3.78 -9.77
N ASP A 142 -7.98 3.00 -10.16
CA ASP A 142 -7.84 1.57 -10.44
C ASP A 142 -6.88 1.30 -11.62
N PHE A 143 -6.92 2.15 -12.65
CA PHE A 143 -5.99 2.09 -13.77
C PHE A 143 -4.55 2.38 -13.31
N LEU A 144 -4.35 3.42 -12.50
CA LEU A 144 -3.05 3.76 -11.94
C LEU A 144 -2.50 2.65 -11.05
N TYR A 145 -3.35 2.00 -10.26
CA TYR A 145 -2.97 0.88 -9.42
C TYR A 145 -2.32 -0.24 -10.24
N VAL A 146 -2.95 -0.61 -11.35
CA VAL A 146 -2.41 -1.63 -12.26
C VAL A 146 -1.12 -1.15 -12.94
N ALA A 147 -1.09 0.10 -13.40
CA ALA A 147 0.10 0.67 -14.04
C ALA A 147 1.30 0.72 -13.08
N TRP A 148 1.09 1.10 -11.82
CA TRP A 148 2.15 1.09 -10.82
C TRP A 148 2.71 -0.32 -10.59
N GLY A 149 1.83 -1.31 -10.38
CA GLY A 149 2.25 -2.71 -10.21
C GLY A 149 3.09 -3.21 -11.37
N MET A 150 2.75 -2.79 -12.60
CA MET A 150 3.41 -3.25 -13.81
C MET A 150 4.70 -2.48 -14.13
N TRP A 151 4.77 -1.17 -13.86
CA TRP A 151 5.90 -0.33 -14.30
C TRP A 151 6.88 -0.03 -13.17
N ALA A 152 6.39 0.29 -11.97
CA ALA A 152 7.23 0.82 -10.90
C ALA A 152 7.51 -0.18 -9.77
N ALA A 153 6.65 -1.17 -9.53
CA ALA A 153 6.80 -2.05 -8.38
C ALA A 153 8.12 -2.83 -8.39
N VAL A 154 8.52 -3.39 -9.54
CA VAL A 154 9.79 -4.13 -9.66
C VAL A 154 11.00 -3.21 -9.46
N PRO A 155 11.15 -2.07 -10.17
CA PRO A 155 12.23 -1.14 -9.88
C PRO A 155 12.27 -0.65 -8.43
N LEU A 156 11.13 -0.37 -7.82
CA LEU A 156 11.06 0.13 -6.45
C LEU A 156 11.41 -0.94 -5.41
N SER A 157 11.15 -2.22 -5.68
CA SER A 157 11.52 -3.29 -4.75
C SER A 157 13.03 -3.36 -4.50
N PHE A 158 13.87 -3.00 -5.48
CA PHE A 158 15.32 -2.91 -5.30
C PHE A 158 15.74 -1.70 -4.45
N LEU A 159 14.87 -0.75 -4.23
CA LEU A 159 15.13 0.43 -3.41
C LEU A 159 14.64 0.28 -1.96
N GLU A 160 13.88 -0.78 -1.64
CA GLU A 160 13.40 -1.03 -0.28
C GLU A 160 14.56 -1.17 0.70
N GLY A 161 14.46 -0.52 1.84
CA GLY A 161 15.54 -0.45 2.83
C GLY A 161 16.69 0.49 2.47
N THR A 162 16.65 1.17 1.33
CA THR A 162 17.70 2.12 0.91
C THR A 162 17.32 3.58 1.22
N LEU A 163 18.33 4.44 1.26
CA LEU A 163 18.13 5.89 1.41
C LEU A 163 17.50 6.55 0.16
N MET A 164 17.44 5.86 -0.96
CA MET A 164 16.89 6.38 -2.21
C MET A 164 15.35 6.32 -2.23
N LEU A 165 14.76 5.27 -1.65
CA LEU A 165 13.32 5.03 -1.67
C LEU A 165 12.50 6.22 -1.14
N PRO A 166 12.80 6.82 0.02
CA PRO A 166 12.07 7.99 0.51
C PRO A 166 12.08 9.16 -0.49
N GLY A 167 13.18 9.37 -1.21
CA GLY A 167 13.30 10.40 -2.24
C GLY A 167 12.33 10.18 -3.40
N VAL A 168 12.21 8.95 -3.87
CA VAL A 168 11.29 8.58 -4.95
C VAL A 168 9.84 8.67 -4.48
N LEU A 169 9.51 8.11 -3.31
CA LEU A 169 8.15 8.13 -2.78
C LEU A 169 7.62 9.57 -2.51
N ARG A 170 8.51 10.51 -2.12
CA ARG A 170 8.14 11.93 -2.04
C ARG A 170 7.68 12.49 -3.39
N ARG A 171 8.26 12.04 -4.51
CA ARG A 171 7.83 12.46 -5.86
C ARG A 171 6.45 11.88 -6.23
N PHE A 172 6.09 10.74 -5.69
CA PHE A 172 4.74 10.20 -5.79
C PHE A 172 3.72 10.92 -4.92
N GLY A 173 4.14 11.68 -3.91
CA GLY A 173 3.25 12.46 -3.03
C GLY A 173 3.33 12.13 -1.54
N CYS A 174 4.08 11.08 -1.13
CA CYS A 174 4.28 10.76 0.28
C CYS A 174 4.94 11.92 1.03
N ARG A 175 4.54 12.13 2.28
CA ARG A 175 5.23 13.01 3.21
C ARG A 175 6.14 12.18 4.11
N ILE A 176 7.44 12.32 3.94
CA ILE A 176 8.42 11.51 4.66
C ILE A 176 9.44 12.44 5.30
N GLY A 177 9.63 12.29 6.59
CA GLY A 177 10.61 13.04 7.38
C GLY A 177 12.07 12.66 7.04
N ARG A 178 12.99 13.21 7.81
CA ARG A 178 14.43 12.93 7.67
C ARG A 178 14.77 11.61 8.34
N ARG A 179 15.81 10.92 7.86
CA ARG A 179 16.30 9.64 8.42
C ARG A 179 15.25 8.55 8.57
N ALA A 180 14.17 8.60 7.76
CA ALA A 180 13.17 7.55 7.70
C ALA A 180 13.74 6.34 6.94
N LEU A 181 13.63 5.16 7.54
CA LEU A 181 13.97 3.88 6.91
C LEU A 181 12.68 3.15 6.55
N LEU A 182 12.47 2.96 5.25
CA LEU A 182 11.30 2.25 4.72
C LEU A 182 11.77 0.93 4.11
N GLY A 183 11.42 -0.18 4.76
CA GLY A 183 11.78 -1.54 4.33
C GLY A 183 10.80 -2.13 3.33
N ALA A 184 10.52 -3.42 3.45
CA ALA A 184 9.59 -4.12 2.58
C ALA A 184 8.14 -3.61 2.72
N GLY A 185 7.40 -3.63 1.60
CA GLY A 185 5.99 -3.20 1.54
C GLY A 185 5.78 -1.84 0.85
N PHE A 186 6.83 -1.18 0.40
CA PHE A 186 6.75 0.15 -0.22
C PHE A 186 6.93 0.17 -1.74
N ALA A 187 7.22 -0.98 -2.36
CA ALA A 187 7.34 -1.08 -3.81
C ALA A 187 6.03 -0.77 -4.55
N HIS A 188 4.88 -1.08 -3.94
CA HIS A 188 3.56 -0.85 -4.50
C HIS A 188 2.64 -0.13 -3.50
N VAL A 189 2.74 1.18 -3.46
CA VAL A 189 1.96 2.04 -2.56
C VAL A 189 0.91 2.81 -3.37
N VAL A 190 -0.34 2.43 -3.20
CA VAL A 190 -1.45 2.92 -4.07
C VAL A 190 -1.84 4.35 -3.80
N ASP A 191 -1.83 4.77 -2.53
CA ASP A 191 -2.27 6.10 -2.09
C ASP A 191 -1.11 6.87 -1.41
N PRO A 192 -0.06 7.23 -2.18
CA PRO A 192 1.14 7.83 -1.62
C PRO A 192 0.89 9.16 -0.90
N ASP A 193 -0.08 9.95 -1.36
CA ASP A 193 -0.44 11.22 -0.72
C ASP A 193 -1.01 11.05 0.70
N MET A 194 -1.50 9.86 1.01
CA MET A 194 -2.08 9.55 2.32
C MET A 194 -1.05 9.16 3.35
N LEU A 195 0.16 8.77 2.91
CA LEU A 195 1.19 8.30 3.82
C LEU A 195 2.01 9.47 4.39
N ARG A 196 2.09 9.50 5.71
CA ARG A 196 2.85 10.52 6.46
C ARG A 196 3.78 9.84 7.46
N PHE A 197 5.06 10.04 7.26
CA PHE A 197 6.12 9.50 8.12
C PHE A 197 6.92 10.65 8.71
N GLY A 198 7.10 10.61 10.02
CA GLY A 198 7.92 11.56 10.79
C GLY A 198 9.41 11.35 10.61
N ASP A 199 10.19 12.10 11.38
CA ASP A 199 11.64 11.99 11.41
C ASP A 199 12.08 10.71 12.15
N GLY A 200 13.08 10.00 11.62
CA GLY A 200 13.70 8.85 12.29
C GLY A 200 12.85 7.59 12.43
N VAL A 201 11.76 7.47 11.67
CA VAL A 201 10.90 6.28 11.69
C VAL A 201 11.58 5.08 11.02
N THR A 202 11.25 3.87 11.50
CA THR A 202 11.61 2.60 10.86
C THR A 202 10.33 1.81 10.58
N VAL A 203 10.04 1.52 9.30
CA VAL A 203 8.77 0.90 8.91
C VAL A 203 8.99 -0.24 7.94
N GLN A 204 8.45 -1.43 8.29
CA GLN A 204 8.44 -2.64 7.45
C GLN A 204 7.02 -3.22 7.45
N ALA A 205 6.07 -2.51 6.86
CA ALA A 205 4.66 -2.81 7.04
C ALA A 205 3.87 -2.60 5.76
N LEU A 206 2.71 -3.26 5.66
CA LEU A 206 1.72 -3.00 4.64
C LEU A 206 0.91 -1.75 5.00
N MET A 207 1.02 -0.72 4.18
CA MET A 207 0.24 0.51 4.31
C MET A 207 -1.05 0.40 3.52
N GLN A 208 -2.18 0.29 4.19
CA GLN A 208 -3.49 0.22 3.56
C GLN A 208 -4.28 1.50 3.85
N ALA A 209 -3.93 2.57 3.16
CA ALA A 209 -4.52 3.90 3.33
C ALA A 209 -5.94 4.02 2.74
N HIS A 210 -6.48 2.93 2.21
CA HIS A 210 -7.85 2.85 1.70
C HIS A 210 -8.54 1.57 2.13
N THR A 211 -9.86 1.56 2.02
CA THR A 211 -10.69 0.37 2.11
C THR A 211 -11.82 0.46 1.07
N PHE A 212 -12.23 -0.69 0.54
CA PHE A 212 -13.31 -0.77 -0.42
C PHE A 212 -14.47 -1.54 0.20
N GLU A 213 -15.49 -0.84 0.61
CA GLU A 213 -16.67 -1.40 1.29
C GLU A 213 -17.94 -0.87 0.65
N ASP A 214 -18.94 -1.72 0.49
CA ASP A 214 -20.24 -1.36 -0.09
C ASP A 214 -20.15 -0.63 -1.43
N ARG A 215 -19.17 -1.02 -2.27
CA ARG A 215 -18.86 -0.39 -3.56
C ARG A 215 -18.44 1.10 -3.44
N VAL A 216 -17.92 1.47 -2.29
CA VAL A 216 -17.34 2.78 -2.02
C VAL A 216 -15.90 2.61 -1.55
N LEU A 217 -15.00 3.26 -2.28
CA LEU A 217 -13.60 3.40 -1.89
C LEU A 217 -13.49 4.52 -0.86
N LYS A 218 -13.01 4.21 0.32
CA LYS A 218 -12.74 5.17 1.41
C LYS A 218 -11.23 5.34 1.52
N ILE A 219 -10.76 6.57 1.56
CA ILE A 219 -9.32 6.90 1.61
C ILE A 219 -9.08 7.86 2.76
N ASP A 220 -8.08 7.56 3.59
CA ASP A 220 -7.66 8.45 4.68
C ASP A 220 -6.18 8.31 4.97
N HIS A 221 -5.61 9.24 5.74
CA HIS A 221 -4.21 9.24 6.09
C HIS A 221 -3.82 8.06 6.96
N VAL A 222 -2.63 7.51 6.73
CA VAL A 222 -1.88 6.71 7.69
C VAL A 222 -0.72 7.54 8.17
N HIS A 223 -0.66 7.78 9.47
CA HIS A 223 0.31 8.67 10.08
C HIS A 223 1.22 7.88 11.04
N VAL A 224 2.50 7.88 10.77
CA VAL A 224 3.53 7.31 11.65
C VAL A 224 4.41 8.47 12.13
N ARG A 225 4.33 8.78 13.42
CA ARG A 225 4.98 9.97 14.01
C ARG A 225 6.45 9.72 14.28
N ASP A 226 7.16 10.77 14.68
CA ASP A 226 8.62 10.79 14.86
C ASP A 226 9.12 9.64 15.73
N GLY A 227 10.18 8.98 15.28
CA GLY A 227 10.86 7.93 16.04
C GLY A 227 10.10 6.61 16.20
N ALA A 228 8.88 6.49 15.65
CA ALA A 228 8.12 5.25 15.76
C ALA A 228 8.73 4.10 14.94
N THR A 229 8.58 2.89 15.43
CA THR A 229 9.08 1.65 14.80
C THR A 229 7.93 0.69 14.52
N ILE A 230 7.76 0.31 13.26
CA ILE A 230 6.73 -0.64 12.84
C ILE A 230 7.41 -1.91 12.35
N GLY A 231 7.11 -3.02 13.01
CA GLY A 231 7.69 -4.33 12.75
C GLY A 231 7.24 -4.95 11.43
N ALA A 232 7.99 -5.97 11.00
CA ALA A 232 7.78 -6.64 9.73
C ALA A 232 6.37 -7.26 9.61
N ASN A 233 5.76 -7.11 8.43
CA ASN A 233 4.42 -7.63 8.12
C ASN A 233 3.30 -7.11 9.03
N ALA A 234 3.52 -6.04 9.77
CA ALA A 234 2.40 -5.32 10.40
C ALA A 234 1.52 -4.70 9.32
N VAL A 235 0.24 -4.53 9.61
CA VAL A 235 -0.74 -3.91 8.70
C VAL A 235 -1.29 -2.65 9.36
N LEU A 236 -1.12 -1.52 8.70
CA LEU A 236 -1.70 -0.25 9.15
C LEU A 236 -2.88 0.11 8.25
N LEU A 237 -4.07 0.12 8.81
CA LEU A 237 -5.29 0.43 8.08
C LEU A 237 -5.54 1.94 8.00
N TYR A 238 -6.39 2.35 7.07
CA TYR A 238 -6.67 3.76 6.80
C TYR A 238 -7.14 4.52 8.04
N GLY A 239 -6.66 5.75 8.20
CA GLY A 239 -6.96 6.58 9.36
C GLY A 239 -6.11 6.27 10.60
N ALA A 240 -5.23 5.27 10.58
CA ALA A 240 -4.35 4.94 11.70
C ALA A 240 -3.34 6.08 11.99
N ASP A 241 -3.15 6.37 13.28
CA ASP A 241 -2.23 7.40 13.77
C ASP A 241 -1.34 6.82 14.87
N ILE A 242 -0.08 6.55 14.53
CA ILE A 242 0.89 5.92 15.43
C ILE A 242 1.66 7.01 16.16
N GLY A 243 1.61 6.97 17.49
CA GLY A 243 2.26 7.96 18.38
C GLY A 243 3.77 8.03 18.22
N GLU A 244 4.35 9.14 18.70
CA GLU A 244 5.80 9.35 18.68
C GLU A 244 6.52 8.26 19.48
N ARG A 245 7.65 7.73 18.97
CA ARG A 245 8.51 6.74 19.62
C ARG A 245 7.78 5.44 20.03
N SER A 246 6.56 5.23 19.55
CA SER A 246 5.87 3.98 19.82
C SER A 246 6.39 2.85 18.93
N THR A 247 6.19 1.64 19.39
CA THR A 247 6.62 0.43 18.68
C THR A 247 5.41 -0.47 18.41
N VAL A 248 5.27 -0.91 17.17
CA VAL A 248 4.28 -1.92 16.78
C VAL A 248 5.01 -3.22 16.43
N ALA A 249 4.70 -4.29 17.12
CA ALA A 249 5.34 -5.59 16.92
C ALA A 249 5.06 -6.17 15.52
N PRO A 250 5.92 -7.07 15.01
CA PRO A 250 5.67 -7.77 13.75
C PRO A 250 4.31 -8.47 13.73
N HIS A 251 3.71 -8.58 12.54
CA HIS A 251 2.41 -9.25 12.30
C HIS A 251 1.22 -8.67 13.06
N SER A 252 1.34 -7.48 13.63
CA SER A 252 0.25 -6.77 14.30
C SER A 252 -0.63 -6.02 13.30
N VAL A 253 -1.88 -5.76 13.67
CA VAL A 253 -2.83 -5.00 12.84
C VAL A 253 -3.34 -3.80 13.60
N VAL A 254 -2.92 -2.60 13.17
CA VAL A 254 -3.48 -1.33 13.63
C VAL A 254 -4.78 -1.08 12.88
N MET A 255 -5.87 -1.00 13.63
CA MET A 255 -7.21 -0.93 13.07
C MET A 255 -7.51 0.41 12.43
N LYS A 256 -8.61 0.46 11.67
CA LYS A 256 -9.13 1.66 11.03
C LYS A 256 -9.33 2.78 12.05
N ARG A 257 -8.69 3.96 11.80
CA ARG A 257 -8.79 5.15 12.67
C ARG A 257 -8.33 4.93 14.12
N GLU A 258 -7.55 3.89 14.36
CA GLU A 258 -6.94 3.65 15.66
C GLU A 258 -5.82 4.67 15.89
N ARG A 259 -5.75 5.14 17.14
CA ARG A 259 -4.69 6.04 17.60
C ARG A 259 -3.89 5.33 18.68
N LEU A 260 -2.61 5.19 18.44
CA LEU A 260 -1.67 4.61 19.39
C LEU A 260 -0.97 5.73 20.15
N GLU A 261 -0.90 5.57 21.47
CA GLU A 261 -0.27 6.56 22.35
C GLU A 261 1.25 6.61 22.14
N PRO A 262 1.87 7.77 22.35
CA PRO A 262 3.32 7.89 22.29
C PRO A 262 4.05 6.99 23.31
N ASP A 263 5.33 6.70 23.05
CA ASP A 263 6.24 5.99 23.97
C ASP A 263 5.72 4.61 24.44
N THR A 264 4.84 3.97 23.68
CA THR A 264 4.15 2.73 24.05
C THR A 264 4.44 1.61 23.04
N ALA A 265 4.63 0.40 23.53
CA ALA A 265 4.74 -0.80 22.69
C ALA A 265 3.36 -1.45 22.50
N TYR A 266 3.10 -1.91 21.29
CA TYR A 266 1.84 -2.53 20.89
C TYR A 266 2.07 -3.84 20.16
N GLU A 267 1.20 -4.84 20.38
CA GLU A 267 1.20 -6.11 19.66
C GLU A 267 -0.22 -6.64 19.44
N GLY A 268 -0.37 -7.58 18.51
CA GLY A 268 -1.60 -8.34 18.31
C GLY A 268 -2.53 -7.87 17.20
N VAL A 269 -3.68 -8.57 17.05
CA VAL A 269 -4.73 -8.33 16.05
C VAL A 269 -6.10 -8.37 16.74
N PRO A 270 -6.68 -7.21 17.14
CA PRO A 270 -6.16 -5.85 17.03
C PRO A 270 -4.96 -5.59 17.95
N THR A 271 -4.26 -4.48 17.68
CA THR A 271 -3.17 -4.02 18.56
C THR A 271 -3.65 -3.76 19.97
N GLN A 272 -2.86 -4.24 20.95
CA GLN A 272 -3.04 -3.96 22.36
C GLN A 272 -1.71 -3.45 22.95
N PRO A 273 -1.76 -2.55 23.96
CA PRO A 273 -0.55 -2.15 24.67
C PRO A 273 0.12 -3.37 25.33
N VAL A 274 1.43 -3.48 25.18
CA VAL A 274 2.20 -4.50 25.88
C VAL A 274 2.38 -4.04 27.31
N ALA A 275 1.96 -4.87 28.29
CA ALA A 275 2.21 -4.58 29.70
C ALA A 275 3.72 -4.59 29.95
N GLY A 276 4.21 -3.47 30.49
CA GLY A 276 5.63 -3.27 30.84
C GLY A 276 6.02 -4.04 32.11
#